data_97739f456febf11c32fdd6efb6faf4b5
#
_entry.id   97739f456febf11c32fdd6efb6faf4b5
#
_cell.length_a   1.000
_cell.length_b   1.000
_cell.length_c   1.000
_cell.angle_alpha   90.00
_cell.angle_beta   90.00
_cell.angle_gamma   90.00
#
_symmetry.space_group_name_H-M   'P 1'
#
loop_
_entity.id
_entity.type
_entity.pdbx_description
1 polymer ?
#
loop_
_entity_poly.entity_id
_entity_poly.type
_entity_poly.pdbx_seq_one_letter_code
_entity_poly.pdbx_strand_id
1 'polypeptide(L)'
;MNDIGIAPSILAADFGYLMRDIKAIESKAEYLHIDVMDGHYVNNISFGIPVIQSIRKYTDMKFYTHLMITNPEKYIKAFADAGSDNITFHIECSDDPDSVIDSIKELGKSAGVSIHPDTPIEKVFPYIGKVDIILVMTVCPGFGGQGYLDSSDERLRKLRKAIDEKGADTIISGDGGITKENIGHVYDCGARLFVAGSSVFRAEDPAKAIDELIRCGTSS
;
A
#
# COMPACT_ATOMS: atom_id res chain seq x y z
N MET A 1 14.24 -14.33 -6.92
CA MET A 1 13.03 -13.72 -6.36
C MET A 1 12.52 -12.76 -7.38
N ASN A 2 11.20 -12.74 -7.65
CA ASN A 2 10.65 -11.71 -8.53
C ASN A 2 10.89 -10.35 -7.86
N ASP A 3 11.43 -9.40 -8.62
CA ASP A 3 11.75 -8.05 -8.14
C ASP A 3 10.47 -7.18 -8.02
N ILE A 4 9.30 -7.78 -8.25
CA ILE A 4 7.97 -7.17 -8.23
C ILE A 4 7.08 -7.87 -7.22
N GLY A 5 6.48 -7.08 -6.31
CA GLY A 5 5.43 -7.51 -5.40
C GLY A 5 4.07 -6.93 -5.78
N ILE A 6 3.02 -7.75 -5.71
CA ILE A 6 1.63 -7.29 -5.82
C ILE A 6 0.99 -7.36 -4.44
N ALA A 7 0.34 -6.27 -4.03
CA ALA A 7 -0.45 -6.17 -2.82
C ALA A 7 -1.93 -5.91 -3.20
N PRO A 8 -2.73 -6.97 -3.37
CA PRO A 8 -4.15 -6.81 -3.73
C PRO A 8 -4.90 -6.04 -2.65
N SER A 9 -5.58 -4.92 -3.04
CA SER A 9 -6.39 -4.13 -2.12
C SER A 9 -7.78 -4.69 -1.99
N ILE A 10 -8.15 -5.14 -0.78
CA ILE A 10 -9.49 -5.63 -0.46
C ILE A 10 -10.58 -4.56 -0.54
N LEU A 11 -10.22 -3.28 -0.71
CA LEU A 11 -11.21 -2.24 -0.98
C LEU A 11 -12.04 -2.51 -2.25
N ALA A 12 -11.49 -3.30 -3.19
CA ALA A 12 -12.17 -3.69 -4.43
C ALA A 12 -12.82 -5.08 -4.38
N ALA A 13 -12.68 -5.81 -3.25
CA ALA A 13 -13.28 -7.12 -3.05
C ALA A 13 -14.79 -7.03 -2.74
N ASP A 14 -15.50 -8.15 -2.84
CA ASP A 14 -16.88 -8.24 -2.39
C ASP A 14 -16.93 -8.45 -0.86
N PHE A 15 -17.29 -7.41 -0.12
CA PHE A 15 -17.32 -7.46 1.34
C PHE A 15 -18.34 -8.48 1.89
N GLY A 16 -19.37 -8.84 1.11
CA GLY A 16 -20.29 -9.92 1.46
C GLY A 16 -19.66 -11.30 1.42
N TYR A 17 -18.56 -11.46 0.68
CA TYR A 17 -17.83 -12.72 0.48
C TYR A 17 -16.30 -12.53 0.64
N LEU A 18 -15.90 -11.60 1.49
CA LEU A 18 -14.49 -11.13 1.61
C LEU A 18 -13.49 -12.29 1.76
N MET A 19 -13.77 -13.27 2.61
CA MET A 19 -12.87 -14.42 2.80
C MET A 19 -12.76 -15.33 1.56
N ARG A 20 -13.83 -15.45 0.77
CA ARG A 20 -13.76 -16.16 -0.52
C ARG A 20 -12.76 -15.48 -1.45
N ASP A 21 -12.85 -14.16 -1.55
CA ASP A 21 -12.00 -13.37 -2.44
C ASP A 21 -10.53 -13.37 -1.97
N ILE A 22 -10.28 -13.29 -0.65
CA ILE A 22 -8.93 -13.41 -0.08
C ILE A 22 -8.35 -14.80 -0.39
N LYS A 23 -9.13 -15.88 -0.19
CA LYS A 23 -8.66 -17.25 -0.47
C LYS A 23 -8.34 -17.49 -1.95
N ALA A 24 -8.98 -16.79 -2.86
CA ALA A 24 -8.69 -16.89 -4.29
C ALA A 24 -7.30 -16.37 -4.67
N ILE A 25 -6.71 -15.48 -3.86
CA ILE A 25 -5.43 -14.81 -4.16
C ILE A 25 -4.27 -15.20 -3.24
N GLU A 26 -4.52 -15.84 -2.08
CA GLU A 26 -3.50 -16.04 -1.04
C GLU A 26 -2.29 -16.86 -1.49
N SER A 27 -2.43 -17.72 -2.51
CA SER A 27 -1.31 -18.48 -3.06
C SER A 27 -0.44 -17.70 -4.06
N LYS A 28 -0.85 -16.47 -4.42
CA LYS A 28 -0.24 -15.65 -5.47
C LYS A 28 0.35 -14.35 -4.97
N ALA A 29 -0.09 -13.84 -3.83
CA ALA A 29 0.39 -12.60 -3.26
C ALA A 29 0.84 -12.80 -1.81
N GLU A 30 1.97 -12.18 -1.46
CA GLU A 30 2.49 -12.19 -0.09
C GLU A 30 1.72 -11.23 0.80
N TYR A 31 1.33 -10.08 0.25
CA TYR A 31 0.66 -9.00 0.96
C TYR A 31 -0.83 -8.94 0.65
N LEU A 32 -1.61 -8.55 1.63
CA LEU A 32 -3.00 -8.13 1.51
C LEU A 32 -3.07 -6.64 1.87
N HIS A 33 -3.42 -5.79 0.92
CA HIS A 33 -3.53 -4.35 1.16
C HIS A 33 -4.90 -4.00 1.76
N ILE A 34 -4.86 -3.23 2.85
CA ILE A 34 -6.03 -2.92 3.68
C ILE A 34 -6.16 -1.40 3.81
N ASP A 35 -7.07 -0.81 3.04
CA ASP A 35 -7.33 0.63 3.01
C ASP A 35 -8.29 1.05 4.12
N VAL A 36 -7.79 1.68 5.17
CA VAL A 36 -8.58 2.18 6.31
C VAL A 36 -8.85 3.67 6.13
N MET A 37 -10.12 4.03 6.10
CA MET A 37 -10.60 5.41 5.85
C MET A 37 -11.58 5.84 6.94
N ASP A 38 -11.44 7.07 7.44
CA ASP A 38 -12.20 7.62 8.58
C ASP A 38 -13.26 8.67 8.20
N GLY A 39 -13.35 9.02 6.92
CA GLY A 39 -14.27 10.06 6.46
C GLY A 39 -13.84 11.50 6.81
N HIS A 40 -12.61 11.69 7.34
CA HIS A 40 -12.04 13.00 7.68
C HIS A 40 -10.85 13.34 6.80
N TYR A 41 -9.84 12.47 6.75
CA TYR A 41 -8.71 12.67 5.84
C TYR A 41 -9.14 12.51 4.38
N VAL A 42 -10.00 11.53 4.10
CA VAL A 42 -10.61 11.29 2.79
C VAL A 42 -12.14 11.29 2.89
N ASN A 43 -12.83 11.66 1.81
CA ASN A 43 -14.30 11.73 1.76
C ASN A 43 -14.94 10.33 1.58
N ASN A 44 -14.46 9.34 2.32
CA ASN A 44 -14.99 7.98 2.30
C ASN A 44 -14.73 7.30 3.65
N ILE A 45 -15.56 6.32 4.00
CA ILE A 45 -15.39 5.42 5.14
C ILE A 45 -15.33 4.00 4.60
N SER A 46 -14.28 3.25 4.94
CA SER A 46 -14.13 1.87 4.49
C SER A 46 -14.47 0.87 5.61
N PHE A 47 -13.48 0.36 6.26
CA PHE A 47 -13.57 -0.60 7.37
C PHE A 47 -12.38 -0.37 8.32
N GLY A 48 -12.37 -1.10 9.44
CA GLY A 48 -11.33 -0.89 10.45
C GLY A 48 -11.01 -2.14 11.23
N ILE A 49 -10.55 -1.95 12.46
CA ILE A 49 -10.01 -2.96 13.37
C ILE A 49 -10.85 -4.24 13.47
N PRO A 50 -12.21 -4.20 13.62
CA PRO A 50 -12.99 -5.43 13.75
C PRO A 50 -12.94 -6.33 12.51
N VAL A 51 -12.88 -5.75 11.31
CA VAL A 51 -12.75 -6.51 10.07
C VAL A 51 -11.37 -7.16 9.99
N ILE A 52 -10.29 -6.41 10.29
CA ILE A 52 -8.91 -6.89 10.29
C ILE A 52 -8.76 -8.07 11.26
N GLN A 53 -9.23 -7.92 12.49
CA GLN A 53 -9.22 -8.99 13.50
C GLN A 53 -10.01 -10.24 13.06
N SER A 54 -11.09 -10.04 12.33
CA SER A 54 -11.91 -11.14 11.83
C SER A 54 -11.18 -11.94 10.75
N ILE A 55 -10.66 -11.27 9.73
CA ILE A 55 -9.99 -11.93 8.59
C ILE A 55 -8.63 -12.53 8.98
N ARG A 56 -7.90 -11.92 9.94
CA ARG A 56 -6.59 -12.41 10.40
C ARG A 56 -6.60 -13.88 10.79
N LYS A 57 -7.70 -14.37 11.33
CA LYS A 57 -7.85 -15.76 11.80
C LYS A 57 -7.85 -16.81 10.68
N TYR A 58 -8.01 -16.38 9.45
CA TYR A 58 -8.28 -17.26 8.32
C TYR A 58 -7.23 -17.21 7.21
N THR A 59 -6.22 -16.35 7.31
CA THR A 59 -5.15 -16.23 6.31
C THR A 59 -3.82 -15.85 6.97
N ASP A 60 -2.72 -16.35 6.42
CA ASP A 60 -1.36 -16.04 6.85
C ASP A 60 -0.70 -14.97 5.97
N MET A 61 -1.42 -14.38 5.01
CA MET A 61 -0.92 -13.26 4.19
C MET A 61 -0.46 -12.11 5.09
N LYS A 62 0.61 -11.42 4.71
CA LYS A 62 1.04 -10.22 5.43
C LYS A 62 0.05 -9.09 5.22
N PHE A 63 -0.46 -8.53 6.31
CA PHE A 63 -1.39 -7.40 6.28
C PHE A 63 -0.62 -6.09 6.12
N TYR A 64 -0.71 -5.50 4.95
CA TYR A 64 -0.20 -4.18 4.61
C TYR A 64 -1.32 -3.16 4.81
N THR A 65 -1.37 -2.58 6.02
CA THR A 65 -2.46 -1.69 6.45
C THR A 65 -2.11 -0.24 6.13
N HIS A 66 -2.91 0.38 5.28
CA HIS A 66 -2.78 1.77 4.84
C HIS A 66 -3.80 2.65 5.56
N LEU A 67 -3.32 3.54 6.41
CA LEU A 67 -4.12 4.41 7.25
C LEU A 67 -4.36 5.77 6.58
N MET A 68 -5.50 5.92 5.94
CA MET A 68 -6.04 7.19 5.44
C MET A 68 -6.97 7.80 6.51
N ILE A 69 -6.40 8.07 7.69
CA ILE A 69 -7.12 8.56 8.86
C ILE A 69 -6.41 9.74 9.51
N THR A 70 -7.16 10.58 10.18
CA THR A 70 -6.62 11.64 11.03
C THR A 70 -6.08 11.08 12.34
N ASN A 71 -5.00 11.69 12.88
CA ASN A 71 -4.37 11.30 14.14
C ASN A 71 -4.02 9.78 14.21
N PRO A 72 -3.26 9.23 13.26
CA PRO A 72 -2.96 7.80 13.19
C PRO A 72 -2.26 7.27 14.46
N GLU A 73 -1.51 8.11 15.18
CA GLU A 73 -0.80 7.78 16.42
C GLU A 73 -1.71 7.16 17.49
N LYS A 74 -2.99 7.53 17.53
CA LYS A 74 -3.98 7.01 18.46
C LYS A 74 -4.34 5.54 18.23
N TYR A 75 -4.09 5.04 17.02
CA TYR A 75 -4.60 3.74 16.58
C TYR A 75 -3.51 2.72 16.28
N ILE A 76 -2.21 3.10 16.25
CA ILE A 76 -1.10 2.22 15.90
C ILE A 76 -1.13 0.91 16.67
N LYS A 77 -1.23 0.99 18.01
CA LYS A 77 -1.30 -0.22 18.85
C LYS A 77 -2.51 -1.10 18.52
N ALA A 78 -3.65 -0.49 18.28
CA ALA A 78 -4.88 -1.24 18.00
C ALA A 78 -4.82 -1.97 16.65
N PHE A 79 -4.21 -1.36 15.62
CA PHE A 79 -3.98 -2.02 14.33
C PHE A 79 -2.91 -3.12 14.42
N ALA A 80 -1.85 -2.90 15.19
CA ALA A 80 -0.84 -3.92 15.45
C ALA A 80 -1.43 -5.15 16.14
N ASP A 81 -2.24 -4.93 17.20
CA ASP A 81 -2.94 -5.99 17.95
C ASP A 81 -4.01 -6.69 17.08
N ALA A 82 -4.60 -6.00 16.11
CA ALA A 82 -5.55 -6.58 15.17
C ALA A 82 -4.89 -7.54 14.17
N GLY A 83 -3.58 -7.50 14.03
CA GLY A 83 -2.81 -8.40 13.18
C GLY A 83 -2.18 -7.77 11.94
N SER A 84 -2.08 -6.43 11.90
CA SER A 84 -1.29 -5.73 10.87
C SER A 84 0.19 -6.13 10.98
N ASP A 85 0.82 -6.45 9.85
CA ASP A 85 2.24 -6.77 9.75
C ASP A 85 3.05 -5.53 9.33
N ASN A 86 2.49 -4.73 8.43
CA ASN A 86 2.97 -3.39 8.10
C ASN A 86 1.88 -2.38 8.41
N ILE A 87 2.27 -1.23 8.97
CA ILE A 87 1.39 -0.08 9.18
C ILE A 87 1.98 1.12 8.47
N THR A 88 1.25 1.62 7.48
CA THR A 88 1.63 2.77 6.66
C THR A 88 0.61 3.89 6.89
N PHE A 89 1.07 5.08 7.24
CA PHE A 89 0.24 6.26 7.50
C PHE A 89 0.64 7.44 6.62
N HIS A 90 -0.28 8.34 6.36
CA HIS A 90 0.00 9.57 5.62
C HIS A 90 0.79 10.56 6.46
N ILE A 91 1.91 11.08 5.93
CA ILE A 91 2.75 12.06 6.63
C ILE A 91 1.98 13.36 6.92
N GLU A 92 0.98 13.67 6.11
CA GLU A 92 0.11 14.83 6.28
C GLU A 92 -0.84 14.72 7.48
N CYS A 93 -1.00 13.51 8.04
CA CYS A 93 -1.92 13.21 9.16
C CYS A 93 -1.24 13.20 10.53
N SER A 94 0.06 13.49 10.60
CA SER A 94 0.82 13.52 11.86
C SER A 94 1.69 14.76 11.96
N ASP A 95 1.67 15.41 13.12
CA ASP A 95 2.57 16.51 13.43
C ASP A 95 3.99 16.02 13.78
N ASP A 96 4.14 14.75 14.18
CA ASP A 96 5.41 14.09 14.51
C ASP A 96 5.49 12.69 13.90
N PRO A 97 5.77 12.56 12.58
CA PRO A 97 5.88 11.28 11.91
C PRO A 97 6.98 10.37 12.47
N ASP A 98 8.08 10.92 13.00
CA ASP A 98 9.15 10.12 13.60
C ASP A 98 8.64 9.35 14.83
N SER A 99 7.89 9.99 15.72
CA SER A 99 7.26 9.33 16.87
C SER A 99 6.29 8.22 16.47
N VAL A 100 5.52 8.40 15.39
CA VAL A 100 4.62 7.36 14.86
C VAL A 100 5.41 6.17 14.32
N ILE A 101 6.48 6.42 13.56
CA ILE A 101 7.36 5.37 13.03
C ILE A 101 7.98 4.56 14.17
N ASP A 102 8.51 5.24 15.20
CA ASP A 102 9.10 4.58 16.36
C ASP A 102 8.07 3.71 17.10
N SER A 103 6.85 4.23 17.31
CA SER A 103 5.76 3.47 17.94
C SER A 103 5.38 2.20 17.17
N ILE A 104 5.38 2.25 15.83
CA ILE A 104 5.13 1.06 14.99
C ILE A 104 6.25 0.03 15.18
N LYS A 105 7.50 0.48 15.16
CA LYS A 105 8.68 -0.40 15.29
C LYS A 105 8.82 -1.01 16.68
N GLU A 106 8.50 -0.27 17.73
CA GLU A 106 8.48 -0.77 19.11
C GLU A 106 7.49 -1.93 19.30
N LEU A 107 6.42 -1.96 18.50
CA LEU A 107 5.46 -3.08 18.45
C LEU A 107 5.93 -4.25 17.57
N GLY A 108 7.16 -4.20 17.03
CA GLY A 108 7.75 -5.23 16.17
C GLY A 108 7.10 -5.30 14.78
N LYS A 109 6.50 -4.19 14.34
CA LYS A 109 5.84 -4.11 13.03
C LYS A 109 6.70 -3.37 12.00
N SER A 110 6.52 -3.70 10.73
CA SER A 110 7.09 -2.94 9.62
C SER A 110 6.41 -1.59 9.53
N ALA A 111 7.21 -0.52 9.40
CA ALA A 111 6.70 0.85 9.32
C ALA A 111 6.71 1.36 7.88
N GLY A 112 5.64 2.05 7.48
CA GLY A 112 5.58 2.76 6.22
C GLY A 112 5.07 4.20 6.39
N VAL A 113 5.42 5.04 5.43
CA VAL A 113 4.83 6.37 5.26
C VAL A 113 4.19 6.48 3.88
N SER A 114 3.04 7.14 3.82
CA SER A 114 2.34 7.44 2.57
C SER A 114 2.35 8.95 2.32
N ILE A 115 2.22 9.33 1.04
CA ILE A 115 2.24 10.73 0.63
C ILE A 115 1.17 11.02 -0.43
N HIS A 116 0.37 12.08 -0.18
CA HIS A 116 -0.67 12.55 -1.10
C HIS A 116 -0.09 13.05 -2.43
N PRO A 117 -0.80 12.94 -3.56
CA PRO A 117 -0.32 13.42 -4.86
C PRO A 117 0.07 14.89 -4.88
N ASP A 118 -0.65 15.75 -4.14
CA ASP A 118 -0.40 17.20 -4.08
C ASP A 118 0.73 17.61 -3.12
N THR A 119 1.20 16.67 -2.29
CA THR A 119 2.31 16.92 -1.35
C THR A 119 3.65 16.72 -2.07
N PRO A 120 4.61 17.67 -2.00
CA PRO A 120 5.94 17.51 -2.60
C PRO A 120 6.64 16.24 -2.12
N ILE A 121 7.15 15.44 -3.07
CA ILE A 121 7.74 14.12 -2.76
C ILE A 121 8.94 14.20 -1.81
N GLU A 122 9.63 15.33 -1.81
CA GLU A 122 10.78 15.59 -0.95
C GLU A 122 10.43 15.54 0.55
N LYS A 123 9.15 15.65 0.90
CA LYS A 123 8.69 15.53 2.29
C LYS A 123 8.90 14.14 2.89
N VAL A 124 9.01 13.08 2.07
CA VAL A 124 9.32 11.73 2.56
C VAL A 124 10.82 11.40 2.59
N PHE A 125 11.69 12.23 2.01
CA PHE A 125 13.14 11.98 1.97
C PHE A 125 13.79 11.81 3.36
N PRO A 126 13.37 12.52 4.42
CA PRO A 126 13.89 12.31 5.78
C PRO A 126 13.64 10.90 6.32
N TYR A 127 12.65 10.18 5.79
CA TYR A 127 12.24 8.85 6.26
C TYR A 127 12.88 7.70 5.47
N ILE A 128 13.61 7.98 4.37
CA ILE A 128 14.38 6.98 3.62
C ILE A 128 15.43 6.34 4.54
N GLY A 129 15.37 5.02 4.66
CA GLY A 129 16.19 4.21 5.57
C GLY A 129 15.64 4.16 7.01
N LYS A 130 14.65 4.98 7.35
CA LYS A 130 13.92 4.89 8.63
C LYS A 130 12.66 4.02 8.51
N VAL A 131 12.08 3.88 7.34
CA VAL A 131 10.88 3.05 7.09
C VAL A 131 11.18 1.97 6.08
N ASP A 132 10.40 0.90 6.13
CA ASP A 132 10.52 -0.23 5.22
C ASP A 132 9.85 0.09 3.87
N ILE A 133 8.72 0.83 3.90
CA ILE A 133 7.93 1.16 2.71
C ILE A 133 7.64 2.67 2.66
N ILE A 134 7.82 3.26 1.47
CA ILE A 134 7.25 4.57 1.14
C ILE A 134 6.18 4.34 0.07
N LEU A 135 4.92 4.61 0.44
CA LEU A 135 3.76 4.50 -0.43
C LEU A 135 3.50 5.82 -1.15
N VAL A 136 3.70 5.83 -2.45
CA VAL A 136 3.37 6.98 -3.29
C VAL A 136 1.95 6.79 -3.83
N MET A 137 1.06 7.70 -3.45
CA MET A 137 -0.27 7.72 -4.05
C MET A 137 -0.16 8.12 -5.51
N THR A 138 -0.65 7.24 -6.37
CA THR A 138 -0.69 7.42 -7.83
C THR A 138 -2.11 7.70 -8.34
N VAL A 139 -3.03 7.92 -7.40
CA VAL A 139 -4.38 8.47 -7.54
C VAL A 139 -4.69 9.37 -6.34
N CYS A 140 -5.74 10.17 -6.38
CA CYS A 140 -6.24 10.82 -5.16
C CYS A 140 -6.79 9.77 -4.19
N PRO A 141 -6.34 9.73 -2.91
CA PRO A 141 -6.80 8.74 -1.95
C PRO A 141 -8.31 8.87 -1.67
N GLY A 142 -8.96 7.74 -1.28
CA GLY A 142 -10.35 7.72 -0.86
C GLY A 142 -11.27 6.81 -1.68
N PHE A 143 -10.99 6.56 -2.97
CA PHE A 143 -11.85 5.72 -3.81
C PHE A 143 -11.02 4.80 -4.69
N GLY A 144 -11.48 3.56 -4.85
CA GLY A 144 -10.89 2.60 -5.78
C GLY A 144 -11.32 2.83 -7.23
N GLY A 145 -10.59 2.21 -8.19
CA GLY A 145 -10.94 2.20 -9.61
C GLY A 145 -10.67 3.49 -10.38
N GLN A 146 -9.85 4.38 -9.84
CA GLN A 146 -9.39 5.61 -10.50
C GLN A 146 -8.26 5.31 -11.51
N GLY A 147 -8.11 6.20 -12.50
CA GLY A 147 -6.99 6.16 -13.44
C GLY A 147 -5.68 6.65 -12.80
N TYR A 148 -4.57 6.08 -13.24
CA TYR A 148 -3.22 6.47 -12.83
C TYR A 148 -2.94 7.95 -13.16
N LEU A 149 -2.30 8.66 -12.27
CA LEU A 149 -1.87 10.06 -12.46
C LEU A 149 -0.45 10.09 -13.05
N ASP A 150 -0.30 10.55 -14.29
CA ASP A 150 1.00 10.64 -14.98
C ASP A 150 2.04 11.49 -14.22
N SER A 151 1.58 12.45 -13.41
CA SER A 151 2.45 13.24 -12.53
C SER A 151 3.18 12.40 -11.48
N SER A 152 2.74 11.17 -11.22
CA SER A 152 3.40 10.23 -10.30
C SER A 152 4.73 9.73 -10.81
N ASP A 153 4.95 9.71 -12.11
CA ASP A 153 6.19 9.24 -12.75
C ASP A 153 7.42 9.98 -12.26
N GLU A 154 7.38 11.32 -12.31
CA GLU A 154 8.49 12.15 -11.86
C GLU A 154 8.72 11.98 -10.35
N ARG A 155 7.66 11.84 -9.56
CA ARG A 155 7.71 11.63 -8.11
C ARG A 155 8.40 10.32 -7.77
N LEU A 156 8.03 9.23 -8.44
CA LEU A 156 8.63 7.90 -8.27
C LEU A 156 10.12 7.92 -8.64
N ARG A 157 10.48 8.50 -9.80
CA ARG A 157 11.89 8.61 -10.23
C ARG A 157 12.74 9.44 -9.25
N LYS A 158 12.22 10.56 -8.76
CA LYS A 158 12.91 11.39 -7.74
C LYS A 158 13.13 10.60 -6.45
N LEU A 159 12.10 9.88 -5.99
CA LEU A 159 12.21 9.08 -4.77
C LEU A 159 13.20 7.92 -4.96
N ARG A 160 13.14 7.20 -6.10
CA ARG A 160 14.09 6.11 -6.41
C ARG A 160 15.52 6.61 -6.37
N LYS A 161 15.79 7.74 -7.07
CA LYS A 161 17.10 8.36 -7.06
C LYS A 161 17.58 8.69 -5.64
N ALA A 162 16.73 9.28 -4.82
CA ALA A 162 17.08 9.63 -3.44
C ALA A 162 17.38 8.40 -2.56
N ILE A 163 16.66 7.29 -2.77
CA ILE A 163 16.91 6.02 -2.07
C ILE A 163 18.25 5.42 -2.51
N ASP A 164 18.54 5.43 -3.83
CA ASP A 164 19.80 4.90 -4.38
C ASP A 164 21.01 5.73 -3.88
N GLU A 165 20.90 7.05 -3.85
CA GLU A 165 21.94 7.95 -3.34
C GLU A 165 22.23 7.73 -1.85
N LYS A 166 21.22 7.33 -1.05
CA LYS A 166 21.39 6.97 0.36
C LYS A 166 21.85 5.52 0.57
N GLY A 167 21.80 4.67 -0.44
CA GLY A 167 22.07 3.24 -0.31
C GLY A 167 21.12 2.54 0.65
N ALA A 168 19.86 2.95 0.68
CA ALA A 168 18.85 2.43 1.61
C ALA A 168 18.00 1.32 0.96
N ASP A 169 17.49 0.39 1.80
CA ASP A 169 16.66 -0.73 1.36
C ASP A 169 15.14 -0.40 1.38
N THR A 170 14.77 0.87 1.52
CA THR A 170 13.36 1.30 1.53
C THR A 170 12.66 0.97 0.21
N ILE A 171 11.56 0.25 0.30
CA ILE A 171 10.75 -0.15 -0.86
C ILE A 171 9.82 0.99 -1.27
N ILE A 172 9.75 1.29 -2.55
CA ILE A 172 8.73 2.18 -3.11
C ILE A 172 7.51 1.35 -3.46
N SER A 173 6.36 1.69 -2.87
CA SER A 173 5.06 1.17 -3.25
C SER A 173 4.27 2.21 -4.05
N GLY A 174 3.61 1.78 -5.13
CA GLY A 174 2.68 2.61 -5.90
C GLY A 174 1.24 2.18 -5.63
N ASP A 175 0.37 3.13 -5.26
CA ASP A 175 -1.03 2.84 -4.96
C ASP A 175 -1.98 3.67 -5.81
N GLY A 176 -2.72 2.96 -6.65
CA GLY A 176 -3.81 3.48 -7.46
C GLY A 176 -3.58 3.42 -8.97
N GLY A 177 -4.60 2.98 -9.69
CA GLY A 177 -4.61 2.94 -11.13
C GLY A 177 -3.65 1.94 -11.77
N ILE A 178 -3.14 0.96 -11.01
CA ILE A 178 -2.21 -0.06 -11.53
C ILE A 178 -2.96 -1.09 -12.36
N THR A 179 -2.49 -1.29 -13.58
CA THR A 179 -3.04 -2.24 -14.56
C THR A 179 -1.89 -2.96 -15.27
N LYS A 180 -2.22 -4.02 -16.03
CA LYS A 180 -1.22 -4.74 -16.85
C LYS A 180 -0.61 -3.90 -17.96
N GLU A 181 -1.30 -2.83 -18.36
CA GLU A 181 -0.84 -1.92 -19.41
C GLU A 181 0.20 -0.92 -18.89
N ASN A 182 0.17 -0.57 -17.60
CA ASN A 182 1.05 0.47 -17.06
C ASN A 182 2.07 -0.02 -16.02
N ILE A 183 1.90 -1.22 -15.43
CA ILE A 183 2.75 -1.69 -14.33
C ILE A 183 4.24 -1.75 -14.70
N GLY A 184 4.60 -2.13 -15.94
CA GLY A 184 5.99 -2.12 -16.43
C GLY A 184 6.56 -0.70 -16.43
N HIS A 185 5.81 0.27 -16.92
CA HIS A 185 6.20 1.67 -16.91
C HIS A 185 6.39 2.21 -15.47
N VAL A 186 5.47 1.87 -14.55
CA VAL A 186 5.57 2.30 -13.13
C VAL A 186 6.75 1.61 -12.43
N TYR A 187 7.08 0.36 -12.81
CA TYR A 187 8.28 -0.33 -12.37
C TYR A 187 9.55 0.41 -12.82
N ASP A 188 9.62 0.83 -14.09
CA ASP A 188 10.74 1.60 -14.64
C ASP A 188 10.89 2.97 -13.96
N CYS A 189 9.79 3.53 -13.44
CA CYS A 189 9.83 4.73 -12.60
C CYS A 189 10.39 4.48 -11.18
N GLY A 190 10.57 3.21 -10.78
CA GLY A 190 11.26 2.86 -9.54
C GLY A 190 10.42 2.14 -8.47
N ALA A 191 9.11 1.96 -8.69
CA ALA A 191 8.27 1.19 -7.76
C ALA A 191 8.61 -0.31 -7.82
N ARG A 192 8.44 -1.01 -6.69
CA ARG A 192 8.69 -2.46 -6.57
C ARG A 192 7.53 -3.21 -5.91
N LEU A 193 6.66 -2.53 -5.19
CA LEU A 193 5.43 -3.07 -4.61
C LEU A 193 4.24 -2.31 -5.20
N PHE A 194 3.24 -3.03 -5.72
CA PHE A 194 2.13 -2.44 -6.46
C PHE A 194 0.82 -2.79 -5.79
N VAL A 195 0.10 -1.77 -5.33
CA VAL A 195 -1.25 -1.94 -4.81
C VAL A 195 -2.22 -2.03 -5.99
N ALA A 196 -2.90 -3.15 -6.09
CA ALA A 196 -3.81 -3.45 -7.19
C ALA A 196 -5.18 -3.93 -6.66
N GLY A 197 -6.19 -3.10 -6.79
CA GLY A 197 -7.56 -3.42 -6.35
C GLY A 197 -8.41 -3.99 -7.48
N SER A 198 -9.02 -3.10 -8.27
CA SER A 198 -9.96 -3.45 -9.33
C SER A 198 -9.37 -4.33 -10.43
N SER A 199 -8.09 -4.15 -10.77
CA SER A 199 -7.39 -5.00 -11.75
C SER A 199 -7.21 -6.45 -11.29
N VAL A 200 -7.35 -6.73 -9.99
CA VAL A 200 -7.34 -8.08 -9.42
C VAL A 200 -8.76 -8.57 -9.14
N PHE A 201 -9.51 -7.90 -8.26
CA PHE A 201 -10.77 -8.44 -7.74
C PHE A 201 -11.97 -8.33 -8.70
N ARG A 202 -11.87 -7.53 -9.80
CA ARG A 202 -12.90 -7.50 -10.85
C ARG A 202 -12.56 -8.39 -12.04
N ALA A 203 -11.40 -9.07 -12.03
CA ALA A 203 -11.06 -10.05 -13.03
C ALA A 203 -11.89 -11.33 -12.85
N GLU A 204 -12.12 -12.06 -13.94
CA GLU A 204 -12.80 -13.37 -13.91
C GLU A 204 -12.03 -14.38 -13.05
N ASP A 205 -10.69 -14.31 -13.08
CA ASP A 205 -9.77 -15.11 -12.27
C ASP A 205 -8.75 -14.18 -11.58
N PRO A 206 -8.98 -13.81 -10.30
CA PRO A 206 -8.09 -12.93 -9.56
C PRO A 206 -6.65 -13.46 -9.41
N ALA A 207 -6.47 -14.77 -9.24
CA ALA A 207 -5.14 -15.37 -9.12
C ALA A 207 -4.34 -15.22 -10.42
N LYS A 208 -4.99 -15.46 -11.57
CA LYS A 208 -4.39 -15.28 -12.90
C LYS A 208 -4.09 -13.81 -13.19
N ALA A 209 -4.94 -12.90 -12.74
CA ALA A 209 -4.71 -11.46 -12.90
C ALA A 209 -3.42 -11.02 -12.19
N ILE A 210 -3.11 -11.56 -10.99
CA ILE A 210 -1.85 -11.31 -10.29
C ILE A 210 -0.66 -11.84 -11.11
N ASP A 211 -0.72 -13.07 -11.63
CA ASP A 211 0.35 -13.64 -12.47
C ASP A 211 0.58 -12.79 -13.73
N GLU A 212 -0.49 -12.26 -14.35
CA GLU A 212 -0.40 -11.37 -15.51
C GLU A 212 0.25 -10.03 -15.15
N LEU A 213 -0.10 -9.41 -14.00
CA LEU A 213 0.52 -8.17 -13.52
C LEU A 213 2.02 -8.38 -13.29
N ILE A 214 2.43 -9.44 -12.60
CA ILE A 214 3.84 -9.75 -12.36
C ILE A 214 4.59 -9.91 -13.69
N ARG A 215 4.03 -10.67 -14.63
CA ARG A 215 4.64 -10.90 -15.94
C ARG A 215 4.79 -9.60 -16.72
N CYS A 216 3.76 -8.74 -16.76
CA CYS A 216 3.80 -7.47 -17.48
C CYS A 216 4.78 -6.48 -16.84
N GLY A 217 4.92 -6.50 -15.51
CA GLY A 217 5.85 -5.64 -14.81
C GLY A 217 7.32 -6.03 -14.98
N THR A 218 7.63 -7.31 -15.29
CA THR A 218 9.00 -7.78 -15.49
C THR A 218 9.44 -7.81 -16.95
N SER A 219 8.57 -7.47 -17.90
CA SER A 219 8.82 -7.57 -19.35
C SER A 219 9.30 -6.27 -20.00
N SER A 220 9.67 -5.25 -19.20
CA SER A 220 10.13 -3.93 -19.66
C SER A 220 11.60 -3.94 -19.98
#